data_82252b7cf1cddfcac9c1c01742261074
#
_entry.id   82252b7cf1cddfcac9c1c01742261074
#
_cell.length_a   1.000
_cell.length_b   1.000
_cell.length_c   1.000
_cell.angle_alpha   90.00
_cell.angle_beta   90.00
_cell.angle_gamma   90.00
#
_symmetry.space_group_name_H-M   'P 1'
#
loop_
_entity.id
_entity.type
_entity.pdbx_description
1 polymer ?
#
loop_
_entity_poly.entity_id
_entity_poly.type
_entity_poly.pdbx_seq_one_letter_code
_entity_poly.pdbx_strand_id
1 'polypeptide(L)'
;NQKMTSMENILNGIMNKIVRKKVNKRFGGSLRALISGGAALNFEVGLYLTALGLPLLQGYGQTETAPVVSANPPERIKLDTVGTIFKGTEVKIAEDGEILVRGENIMNGYWNDPKATSSTIVDGWVHTGDIGEFDEDNYLKITDRKKDIIVNAGGDNISPSRVEEKLNIEPEISQSMVYGDFKNYLVAIIVPDKEQALLWAKNNNKENSLSTLVKDEDYNKTIKEIISKVNNNLSTIEQVRKFILIDHEFTIENDMMTPTTVSYTHLTLPTTEAV
;
A
#
# COMPACT_ATOMS: atom_id res chain seq x y z
N ASN A 1 8.50 -17.06 -17.56
CA ASN A 1 7.58 -17.28 -18.69
C ASN A 1 7.28 -18.78 -18.84
N GLN A 2 6.35 -19.31 -18.05
CA GLN A 2 5.80 -20.65 -18.33
C GLN A 2 4.96 -20.56 -19.61
N LYS A 3 5.25 -21.45 -20.58
CA LYS A 3 4.40 -21.57 -21.79
C LYS A 3 3.06 -22.17 -21.37
N MET A 4 1.97 -21.47 -21.69
CA MET A 4 0.61 -21.97 -21.45
C MET A 4 0.37 -23.29 -22.19
N THR A 5 -0.28 -24.21 -21.52
CA THR A 5 -0.73 -25.47 -22.13
C THR A 5 -1.81 -25.22 -23.16
N SER A 6 -2.08 -26.18 -24.05
CA SER A 6 -3.14 -26.07 -25.07
C SER A 6 -4.52 -25.81 -24.44
N MET A 7 -4.81 -26.42 -23.28
CA MET A 7 -6.07 -26.24 -22.54
C MET A 7 -6.17 -24.82 -21.96
N GLU A 8 -5.10 -24.31 -21.39
CA GLU A 8 -5.03 -22.92 -20.85
C GLU A 8 -5.20 -21.90 -21.98
N ASN A 9 -4.65 -22.12 -23.16
CA ASN A 9 -4.84 -21.26 -24.32
C ASN A 9 -6.31 -21.22 -24.79
N ILE A 10 -7.01 -22.35 -24.81
CA ILE A 10 -8.43 -22.43 -25.14
C ILE A 10 -9.26 -21.69 -24.11
N LEU A 11 -9.01 -21.94 -22.82
CA LEU A 11 -9.71 -21.28 -21.71
C LEU A 11 -9.49 -19.76 -21.76
N ASN A 12 -8.25 -19.33 -21.96
CA ASN A 12 -7.90 -17.91 -22.10
C ASN A 12 -8.60 -17.25 -23.31
N GLY A 13 -8.74 -17.96 -24.43
CA GLY A 13 -9.51 -17.51 -25.58
C GLY A 13 -11.00 -17.32 -25.28
N ILE A 14 -11.60 -18.24 -24.53
CA ILE A 14 -13.00 -18.15 -24.07
C ILE A 14 -13.18 -16.96 -23.12
N MET A 15 -12.29 -16.85 -22.11
CA MET A 15 -12.29 -15.73 -21.16
C MET A 15 -12.15 -14.37 -21.85
N ASN A 16 -11.26 -14.29 -22.83
CA ASN A 16 -11.08 -13.07 -23.61
C ASN A 16 -12.37 -12.66 -24.35
N LYS A 17 -13.07 -13.63 -24.97
CA LYS A 17 -14.30 -13.36 -25.73
C LYS A 17 -15.50 -13.04 -24.84
N ILE A 18 -15.67 -13.75 -23.73
CA ILE A 18 -16.88 -13.68 -22.89
C ILE A 18 -16.75 -12.62 -21.79
N VAL A 19 -15.58 -12.53 -21.14
CA VAL A 19 -15.37 -11.66 -19.98
C VAL A 19 -14.64 -10.38 -20.37
N ARG A 20 -13.38 -10.48 -20.82
CA ARG A 20 -12.51 -9.32 -21.03
C ARG A 20 -13.09 -8.31 -22.04
N LYS A 21 -13.67 -8.78 -23.13
CA LYS A 21 -14.35 -7.88 -24.09
C LYS A 21 -15.56 -7.16 -23.49
N LYS A 22 -16.34 -7.83 -22.63
CA LYS A 22 -17.48 -7.19 -21.95
C LYS A 22 -17.00 -6.16 -20.92
N VAL A 23 -15.96 -6.49 -20.15
CA VAL A 23 -15.36 -5.57 -19.20
C VAL A 23 -14.81 -4.35 -19.92
N ASN A 24 -13.98 -4.53 -20.94
CA ASN A 24 -13.41 -3.43 -21.74
C ASN A 24 -14.50 -2.54 -22.35
N LYS A 25 -15.61 -3.13 -22.83
CA LYS A 25 -16.75 -2.37 -23.37
C LYS A 25 -17.40 -1.46 -22.33
N ARG A 26 -17.43 -1.84 -21.04
CA ARG A 26 -17.92 -0.97 -19.95
C ARG A 26 -17.03 0.25 -19.72
N PHE A 27 -15.76 0.16 -20.08
CA PHE A 27 -14.79 1.27 -20.09
C PHE A 27 -14.72 1.97 -21.47
N GLY A 28 -15.79 1.88 -22.28
CA GLY A 28 -15.87 2.56 -23.58
C GLY A 28 -15.25 1.78 -24.75
N GLY A 29 -14.64 0.61 -24.52
CA GLY A 29 -14.08 -0.27 -25.56
C GLY A 29 -12.74 0.15 -26.15
N SER A 30 -12.21 1.33 -25.77
CA SER A 30 -10.95 1.89 -26.29
C SER A 30 -9.88 2.03 -25.19
N LEU A 31 -10.15 1.55 -23.98
CA LEU A 31 -9.19 1.59 -22.87
C LEU A 31 -7.94 0.76 -23.23
N ARG A 32 -6.77 1.39 -23.21
CA ARG A 32 -5.48 0.74 -23.49
C ARG A 32 -4.78 0.27 -22.22
N ALA A 33 -4.81 1.09 -21.17
CA ALA A 33 -4.29 0.78 -19.85
C ALA A 33 -4.92 1.70 -18.80
N LEU A 34 -4.90 1.25 -17.55
CA LEU A 34 -5.08 2.07 -16.36
C LEU A 34 -3.69 2.47 -15.86
N ILE A 35 -3.56 3.68 -15.32
CA ILE A 35 -2.31 4.15 -14.73
C ILE A 35 -2.56 4.38 -13.25
N SER A 36 -1.73 3.78 -12.41
CA SER A 36 -1.73 3.96 -10.96
C SER A 36 -0.43 4.62 -10.52
N GLY A 37 -0.52 5.65 -9.68
CA GLY A 37 0.62 6.35 -9.12
C GLY A 37 0.21 7.15 -7.88
N GLY A 38 1.21 7.64 -7.12
CA GLY A 38 0.97 8.44 -5.92
C GLY A 38 0.75 7.65 -4.63
N ALA A 39 0.42 6.36 -4.72
CA ALA A 39 0.32 5.44 -3.57
C ALA A 39 0.70 4.01 -4.00
N ALA A 40 0.99 3.16 -3.03
CA ALA A 40 1.23 1.75 -3.29
C ALA A 40 -0.04 1.10 -3.85
N LEU A 41 0.13 0.27 -4.88
CA LEU A 41 -0.95 -0.54 -5.42
C LEU A 41 -0.89 -1.93 -4.80
N ASN A 42 -2.03 -2.39 -4.28
CA ASN A 42 -2.16 -3.76 -3.84
C ASN A 42 -1.94 -4.72 -5.01
N PHE A 43 -0.99 -5.65 -4.85
CA PHE A 43 -0.58 -6.61 -5.89
C PHE A 43 -1.74 -7.48 -6.38
N GLU A 44 -2.59 -7.99 -5.46
CA GLU A 44 -3.73 -8.85 -5.80
C GLU A 44 -4.79 -8.09 -6.62
N VAL A 45 -5.02 -6.82 -6.27
CA VAL A 45 -5.92 -5.94 -7.04
C VAL A 45 -5.37 -5.71 -8.45
N GLY A 46 -4.06 -5.43 -8.57
CA GLY A 46 -3.39 -5.28 -9.86
C GLY A 46 -3.47 -6.55 -10.72
N LEU A 47 -3.24 -7.70 -10.10
CA LEU A 47 -3.35 -9.01 -10.75
C LEU A 47 -4.78 -9.30 -11.23
N TYR A 48 -5.77 -9.02 -10.38
CA TYR A 48 -7.18 -9.20 -10.72
C TYR A 48 -7.63 -8.34 -11.91
N LEU A 49 -7.28 -7.04 -11.89
CA LEU A 49 -7.61 -6.12 -12.98
C LEU A 49 -6.93 -6.55 -14.30
N THR A 50 -5.67 -6.95 -14.23
CA THR A 50 -4.92 -7.47 -15.39
C THR A 50 -5.57 -8.75 -15.93
N ALA A 51 -6.00 -9.66 -15.06
CA ALA A 51 -6.71 -10.88 -15.44
C ALA A 51 -8.04 -10.59 -16.12
N LEU A 52 -8.73 -9.52 -15.72
CA LEU A 52 -9.96 -9.02 -16.39
C LEU A 52 -9.71 -8.33 -17.74
N GLY A 53 -8.46 -8.20 -18.17
CA GLY A 53 -8.10 -7.55 -19.43
C GLY A 53 -8.00 -6.04 -19.36
N LEU A 54 -7.79 -5.49 -18.16
CA LEU A 54 -7.50 -4.09 -17.86
C LEU A 54 -6.02 -3.97 -17.44
N PRO A 55 -5.08 -3.81 -18.39
CA PRO A 55 -3.67 -3.68 -18.04
C PRO A 55 -3.48 -2.48 -17.13
N LEU A 56 -2.77 -2.69 -16.03
CA LEU A 56 -2.50 -1.66 -15.05
C LEU A 56 -1.00 -1.36 -15.02
N LEU A 57 -0.66 -0.09 -15.31
CA LEU A 57 0.71 0.41 -15.30
C LEU A 57 0.92 1.19 -14.02
N GLN A 58 1.80 0.74 -13.16
CA GLN A 58 2.24 1.54 -12.03
C GLN A 58 3.34 2.51 -12.48
N GLY A 59 3.28 3.73 -11.95
CA GLY A 59 4.31 4.73 -12.08
C GLY A 59 4.67 5.34 -10.73
N TYR A 60 5.87 5.88 -10.63
CA TYR A 60 6.40 6.54 -9.45
C TYR A 60 6.92 7.92 -9.78
N GLY A 61 6.75 8.81 -8.84
CA GLY A 61 7.30 10.14 -8.81
C GLY A 61 6.61 11.02 -7.79
N GLN A 62 7.08 12.24 -7.68
CA GLN A 62 6.65 13.23 -6.70
C GLN A 62 6.50 14.57 -7.39
N THR A 63 5.84 15.54 -6.76
CA THR A 63 5.76 16.92 -7.24
C THR A 63 7.16 17.50 -7.48
N GLU A 64 8.09 17.15 -6.62
CA GLU A 64 9.51 17.54 -6.68
C GLU A 64 10.25 16.95 -7.89
N THR A 65 9.65 15.98 -8.59
CA THR A 65 10.23 15.32 -9.78
C THR A 65 9.36 15.48 -11.05
N ALA A 66 8.45 16.43 -11.09
CA ALA A 66 7.62 16.97 -12.17
C ALA A 66 6.95 15.98 -13.15
N PRO A 67 6.02 15.16 -12.75
CA PRO A 67 5.83 14.42 -11.50
C PRO A 67 6.29 12.96 -11.60
N VAL A 68 6.90 12.51 -12.72
CA VAL A 68 7.13 11.09 -13.00
C VAL A 68 8.62 10.77 -13.16
N VAL A 69 9.07 9.78 -12.39
CA VAL A 69 10.44 9.24 -12.42
C VAL A 69 10.49 7.92 -13.19
N SER A 70 9.51 7.04 -12.96
CA SER A 70 9.43 5.72 -13.59
C SER A 70 8.00 5.31 -13.89
N ALA A 71 7.82 4.39 -14.82
CA ALA A 71 6.55 3.70 -15.05
C ALA A 71 6.78 2.32 -15.67
N ASN A 72 5.82 1.41 -15.45
CA ASN A 72 5.80 0.13 -16.11
C ASN A 72 5.59 0.31 -17.62
N PRO A 73 6.46 -0.27 -18.46
CA PRO A 73 6.24 -0.28 -19.90
C PRO A 73 5.07 -1.22 -20.25
N PRO A 74 4.19 -0.81 -21.19
CA PRO A 74 3.01 -1.62 -21.55
C PRO A 74 3.35 -3.03 -22.07
N GLU A 75 4.53 -3.17 -22.67
CA GLU A 75 5.01 -4.42 -23.27
C GLU A 75 5.50 -5.43 -22.22
N ARG A 76 5.87 -4.94 -21.03
CA ARG A 76 6.44 -5.77 -19.96
C ARG A 76 6.08 -5.23 -18.58
N ILE A 77 4.86 -5.48 -18.17
CA ILE A 77 4.33 -5.05 -16.87
C ILE A 77 4.84 -5.98 -15.76
N LYS A 78 5.38 -5.40 -14.69
CA LYS A 78 5.70 -6.08 -13.43
C LYS A 78 4.92 -5.39 -12.32
N LEU A 79 3.86 -6.04 -11.82
CA LEU A 79 2.91 -5.47 -10.88
C LEU A 79 3.48 -5.17 -9.49
N ASP A 80 4.59 -5.78 -9.14
CA ASP A 80 5.30 -5.57 -7.88
C ASP A 80 6.35 -4.45 -7.95
N THR A 81 6.39 -3.71 -9.06
CA THR A 81 7.35 -2.63 -9.33
C THR A 81 6.65 -1.39 -9.85
N VAL A 82 7.34 -0.26 -9.78
CA VAL A 82 6.92 1.01 -10.39
C VAL A 82 7.57 1.26 -11.75
N GLY A 83 8.14 0.20 -12.33
CA GLY A 83 8.63 0.19 -13.72
C GLY A 83 10.06 0.69 -13.90
N THR A 84 10.38 1.02 -15.15
CA THR A 84 11.71 1.47 -15.56
C THR A 84 11.80 2.99 -15.53
N ILE A 85 13.02 3.49 -15.33
CA ILE A 85 13.30 4.94 -15.26
C ILE A 85 13.08 5.60 -16.62
N PHE A 86 12.44 6.76 -16.62
CA PHE A 86 12.27 7.55 -17.84
C PHE A 86 13.61 8.10 -18.36
N LYS A 87 13.69 8.19 -19.68
CA LYS A 87 14.87 8.77 -20.35
C LYS A 87 15.07 10.23 -19.90
N GLY A 88 16.30 10.56 -19.52
CA GLY A 88 16.65 11.90 -19.04
C GLY A 88 16.56 12.06 -17.52
N THR A 89 16.10 11.02 -16.81
CA THR A 89 16.11 10.95 -15.36
C THR A 89 17.17 9.95 -14.91
N GLU A 90 17.92 10.28 -13.90
CA GLU A 90 18.88 9.40 -13.24
C GLU A 90 18.34 9.04 -11.85
N VAL A 91 18.47 7.77 -11.48
CA VAL A 91 18.08 7.27 -10.17
C VAL A 91 19.22 6.46 -9.59
N LYS A 92 19.53 6.66 -8.32
CA LYS A 92 20.42 5.79 -7.54
C LYS A 92 19.81 5.51 -6.18
N ILE A 93 20.21 4.38 -5.59
CA ILE A 93 19.84 4.02 -4.23
C ILE A 93 21.01 4.40 -3.33
N ALA A 94 20.75 5.16 -2.28
CA ALA A 94 21.72 5.54 -1.27
C ALA A 94 22.05 4.34 -0.35
N GLU A 95 23.07 4.47 0.50
CA GLU A 95 23.50 3.39 1.43
C GLU A 95 22.40 2.99 2.42
N ASP A 96 21.53 3.93 2.80
CA ASP A 96 20.39 3.70 3.68
C ASP A 96 19.13 3.23 2.93
N GLY A 97 19.24 2.96 1.61
CA GLY A 97 18.15 2.52 0.76
C GLY A 97 17.29 3.64 0.17
N GLU A 98 17.58 4.93 0.47
CA GLU A 98 16.81 6.05 -0.05
C GLU A 98 16.97 6.18 -1.57
N ILE A 99 15.86 6.40 -2.26
CA ILE A 99 15.82 6.68 -3.69
C ILE A 99 16.23 8.14 -3.91
N LEU A 100 17.29 8.34 -4.66
CA LEU A 100 17.79 9.67 -5.06
C LEU A 100 17.54 9.88 -6.53
N VAL A 101 16.99 11.04 -6.90
CA VAL A 101 16.60 11.37 -8.29
C VAL A 101 17.34 12.61 -8.77
N ARG A 102 17.86 12.57 -10.00
CA ARG A 102 18.48 13.70 -10.69
C ARG A 102 18.00 13.75 -12.14
N GLY A 103 17.85 14.94 -12.72
CA GLY A 103 17.45 15.13 -14.11
C GLY A 103 16.87 16.51 -14.36
N GLU A 104 16.46 16.75 -15.61
CA GLU A 104 15.80 18.01 -15.98
C GLU A 104 14.40 18.14 -15.38
N ASN A 105 13.83 17.04 -14.90
CA ASN A 105 12.51 16.96 -14.31
C ASN A 105 12.49 17.26 -12.80
N ILE A 106 13.62 17.57 -12.14
CA ILE A 106 13.59 17.93 -10.72
C ILE A 106 13.18 19.40 -10.54
N MET A 107 12.52 19.69 -9.43
CA MET A 107 12.13 21.04 -9.05
C MET A 107 13.32 21.97 -8.85
N ASN A 108 13.12 23.28 -9.01
CA ASN A 108 14.13 24.28 -8.64
C ASN A 108 14.23 24.51 -7.13
N GLY A 109 13.21 24.14 -6.39
CA GLY A 109 13.11 24.28 -4.93
C GLY A 109 11.71 24.62 -4.45
N TYR A 110 11.55 24.69 -3.13
CA TYR A 110 10.31 25.09 -2.48
C TYR A 110 10.16 26.62 -2.45
N TRP A 111 8.96 27.08 -2.65
CA TRP A 111 8.65 28.51 -2.65
C TRP A 111 8.92 29.14 -1.27
N ASN A 112 9.77 30.16 -1.24
CA ASN A 112 10.19 30.87 -0.02
C ASN A 112 10.73 29.98 1.12
N ASP A 113 11.19 28.78 0.80
CA ASP A 113 11.81 27.88 1.80
C ASP A 113 13.16 27.33 1.33
N PRO A 114 14.22 28.14 1.43
CA PRO A 114 15.56 27.73 1.06
C PRO A 114 16.11 26.62 1.98
N LYS A 115 15.64 26.54 3.22
CA LYS A 115 16.08 25.52 4.18
C LYS A 115 15.54 24.14 3.77
N ALA A 116 14.24 24.02 3.51
CA ALA A 116 13.67 22.78 2.99
C ALA A 116 14.27 22.43 1.63
N THR A 117 14.49 23.42 0.74
CA THR A 117 15.14 23.19 -0.56
C THR A 117 16.53 22.58 -0.39
N SER A 118 17.39 23.15 0.44
CA SER A 118 18.77 22.67 0.64
C SER A 118 18.84 21.31 1.35
N SER A 119 17.82 20.94 2.13
CA SER A 119 17.74 19.61 2.74
C SER A 119 17.19 18.55 1.78
N THR A 120 16.39 18.96 0.79
CA THR A 120 15.80 18.05 -0.19
C THR A 120 16.66 17.88 -1.43
N ILE A 121 17.34 18.94 -1.88
CA ILE A 121 18.24 18.88 -3.03
C ILE A 121 19.67 19.03 -2.53
N VAL A 122 20.41 17.92 -2.55
CA VAL A 122 21.81 17.86 -2.13
C VAL A 122 22.66 17.41 -3.31
N ASP A 123 23.66 18.20 -3.67
CA ASP A 123 24.58 17.94 -4.81
C ASP A 123 23.84 17.62 -6.13
N GLY A 124 22.70 18.29 -6.35
CA GLY A 124 21.87 18.12 -7.55
C GLY A 124 21.00 16.85 -7.54
N TRP A 125 20.92 16.13 -6.42
CA TRP A 125 20.06 14.99 -6.21
C TRP A 125 18.89 15.36 -5.30
N VAL A 126 17.68 15.03 -5.71
CA VAL A 126 16.49 15.08 -4.86
C VAL A 126 16.50 13.86 -3.95
N HIS A 127 16.50 14.09 -2.65
CA HIS A 127 16.26 13.11 -1.61
C HIS A 127 14.75 12.89 -1.50
N THR A 128 14.25 11.75 -2.01
CA THR A 128 12.81 11.54 -2.15
C THR A 128 12.11 11.21 -0.83
N GLY A 129 12.86 10.72 0.14
CA GLY A 129 12.31 10.16 1.37
C GLY A 129 11.63 8.80 1.18
N ASP A 130 11.68 8.23 -0.01
CA ASP A 130 11.17 6.89 -0.31
C ASP A 130 12.34 5.90 -0.34
N ILE A 131 12.12 4.69 0.16
CA ILE A 131 13.09 3.60 0.16
C ILE A 131 12.76 2.64 -0.96
N GLY A 132 13.78 2.13 -1.64
CA GLY A 132 13.56 1.21 -2.75
C GLY A 132 14.80 0.49 -3.22
N GLU A 133 14.60 -0.34 -4.21
CA GLU A 133 15.64 -1.18 -4.82
C GLU A 133 15.39 -1.35 -6.32
N PHE A 134 16.42 -1.73 -7.07
CA PHE A 134 16.26 -2.21 -8.43
C PHE A 134 16.23 -3.73 -8.45
N ASP A 135 15.31 -4.29 -9.23
CA ASP A 135 15.34 -5.72 -9.52
C ASP A 135 16.39 -6.08 -10.58
N GLU A 136 16.55 -7.37 -10.86
CA GLU A 136 17.51 -7.91 -11.85
C GLU A 136 17.29 -7.39 -13.29
N ASP A 137 16.09 -6.90 -13.59
CA ASP A 137 15.73 -6.33 -14.90
C ASP A 137 15.78 -4.79 -14.91
N ASN A 138 16.34 -4.14 -13.86
CA ASN A 138 16.38 -2.70 -13.65
C ASN A 138 15.00 -2.03 -13.54
N TYR A 139 14.02 -2.73 -12.99
CA TYR A 139 12.77 -2.12 -12.57
C TYR A 139 12.92 -1.57 -11.16
N LEU A 140 12.43 -0.36 -10.95
CA LEU A 140 12.41 0.25 -9.63
C LEU A 140 11.26 -0.33 -8.81
N LYS A 141 11.54 -0.70 -7.57
CA LYS A 141 10.57 -1.15 -6.58
C LYS A 141 10.64 -0.24 -5.37
N ILE A 142 9.49 0.29 -4.97
CA ILE A 142 9.35 1.04 -3.72
C ILE A 142 9.07 0.03 -2.63
N THR A 143 9.84 0.08 -1.57
CA THR A 143 9.67 -0.85 -0.44
C THR A 143 9.07 -0.16 0.77
N ASP A 144 9.31 1.15 0.94
CA ASP A 144 8.83 1.91 2.09
C ASP A 144 8.97 3.42 1.94
N ARG A 145 8.56 4.16 2.99
CA ARG A 145 8.89 5.56 3.21
C ARG A 145 9.82 5.71 4.40
N LYS A 146 10.91 6.44 4.24
CA LYS A 146 11.94 6.64 5.26
C LYS A 146 11.40 7.21 6.58
N LYS A 147 10.38 8.07 6.51
CA LYS A 147 9.72 8.66 7.69
C LYS A 147 8.74 7.72 8.40
N ASP A 148 8.24 6.71 7.68
CA ASP A 148 7.18 5.84 8.16
C ASP A 148 7.73 4.49 8.65
N ILE A 149 9.02 4.19 8.40
CA ILE A 149 9.68 2.99 8.91
C ILE A 149 9.61 2.97 10.43
N ILE A 150 9.07 1.88 10.96
CA ILE A 150 9.10 1.55 12.38
C ILE A 150 10.46 0.92 12.69
N VAL A 151 11.20 1.51 13.64
CA VAL A 151 12.42 0.89 14.17
C VAL A 151 12.06 0.25 15.51
N ASN A 152 12.01 -1.08 15.54
CA ASN A 152 11.67 -1.81 16.77
C ASN A 152 12.75 -1.69 17.85
N ALA A 153 12.49 -2.22 19.04
CA ALA A 153 13.46 -2.18 20.15
C ALA A 153 14.75 -2.98 19.86
N GLY A 154 14.73 -3.89 18.89
CA GLY A 154 15.88 -4.67 18.41
C GLY A 154 16.72 -3.94 17.36
N GLY A 155 16.25 -2.80 16.85
CA GLY A 155 16.89 -2.04 15.77
C GLY A 155 16.51 -2.53 14.36
N ASP A 156 15.53 -3.46 14.25
CA ASP A 156 15.06 -3.89 12.94
C ASP A 156 14.10 -2.85 12.33
N ASN A 157 14.22 -2.65 11.02
CA ASN A 157 13.33 -1.82 10.25
C ASN A 157 12.09 -2.63 9.81
N ILE A 158 10.91 -2.12 10.12
CA ILE A 158 9.63 -2.73 9.77
C ILE A 158 8.83 -1.74 8.94
N SER A 159 8.33 -2.21 7.79
CA SER A 159 7.42 -1.46 6.94
C SER A 159 5.98 -1.52 7.49
N PRO A 160 5.42 -0.42 8.05
CA PRO A 160 4.04 -0.41 8.49
C PRO A 160 3.08 -0.63 7.33
N SER A 161 3.33 0.02 6.20
CA SER A 161 2.49 -0.07 5.00
C SER A 161 2.33 -1.50 4.51
N ARG A 162 3.39 -2.31 4.57
CA ARG A 162 3.35 -3.73 4.19
C ARG A 162 2.46 -4.56 5.11
N VAL A 163 2.48 -4.28 6.40
CA VAL A 163 1.65 -5.00 7.39
C VAL A 163 0.19 -4.57 7.24
N GLU A 164 -0.06 -3.26 7.12
CA GLU A 164 -1.38 -2.68 6.92
C GLU A 164 -2.03 -3.18 5.62
N GLU A 165 -1.27 -3.25 4.52
CA GLU A 165 -1.74 -3.83 3.26
C GLU A 165 -2.24 -5.27 3.43
N LYS A 166 -1.51 -6.10 4.18
CA LYS A 166 -1.90 -7.48 4.45
C LYS A 166 -3.17 -7.58 5.31
N LEU A 167 -3.35 -6.66 6.26
CA LEU A 167 -4.56 -6.58 7.07
C LEU A 167 -5.75 -6.10 6.23
N ASN A 168 -5.57 -5.06 5.42
CA ASN A 168 -6.63 -4.43 4.62
C ASN A 168 -7.10 -5.28 3.42
N ILE A 169 -6.43 -6.41 3.11
CA ILE A 169 -6.92 -7.39 2.13
C ILE A 169 -8.07 -8.23 2.71
N GLU A 170 -8.13 -8.44 4.03
CA GLU A 170 -9.19 -9.22 4.64
C GLU A 170 -10.52 -8.45 4.55
N PRO A 171 -11.59 -9.08 4.05
CA PRO A 171 -12.86 -8.39 3.78
C PRO A 171 -13.51 -7.76 5.02
N GLU A 172 -13.16 -8.24 6.21
CA GLU A 172 -13.68 -7.77 7.48
C GLU A 172 -12.99 -6.50 7.99
N ILE A 173 -11.88 -6.09 7.35
CA ILE A 173 -11.07 -4.93 7.75
C ILE A 173 -11.17 -3.85 6.66
N SER A 174 -11.71 -2.69 7.02
CA SER A 174 -11.79 -1.53 6.13
C SER A 174 -10.48 -0.73 6.11
N GLN A 175 -9.94 -0.46 7.30
CA GLN A 175 -8.68 0.27 7.47
C GLN A 175 -7.91 -0.28 8.66
N SER A 176 -6.59 -0.19 8.58
CA SER A 176 -5.71 -0.51 9.69
C SER A 176 -4.56 0.48 9.78
N MET A 177 -4.04 0.66 10.98
CA MET A 177 -2.82 1.39 11.26
C MET A 177 -1.99 0.59 12.26
N VAL A 178 -0.71 0.38 11.97
CA VAL A 178 0.20 -0.32 12.87
C VAL A 178 1.20 0.64 13.51
N TYR A 179 1.57 0.35 14.74
CA TYR A 179 2.56 1.08 15.50
C TYR A 179 3.46 0.13 16.28
N GLY A 180 4.73 0.48 16.45
CA GLY A 180 5.69 -0.37 17.17
C GLY A 180 7.05 0.28 17.35
N ASP A 181 7.16 1.60 17.11
CA ASP A 181 8.43 2.32 17.22
C ASP A 181 9.02 2.20 18.63
N PHE A 182 10.27 1.74 18.69
CA PHE A 182 10.99 1.39 19.93
C PHE A 182 10.29 0.34 20.82
N LYS A 183 9.38 -0.48 20.25
CA LYS A 183 8.66 -1.54 20.98
C LYS A 183 9.14 -2.93 20.54
N ASN A 184 8.87 -3.93 21.38
CA ASN A 184 9.23 -5.33 21.10
C ASN A 184 8.28 -6.03 20.12
N TYR A 185 7.13 -5.41 19.80
CA TYR A 185 6.12 -5.96 18.92
C TYR A 185 5.22 -4.86 18.35
N LEU A 186 4.53 -5.17 17.26
CA LEU A 186 3.57 -4.27 16.66
C LEU A 186 2.21 -4.38 17.36
N VAL A 187 1.55 -3.23 17.44
CA VAL A 187 0.12 -3.11 17.81
C VAL A 187 -0.63 -2.48 16.64
N ALA A 188 -1.95 -2.71 16.56
CA ALA A 188 -2.76 -2.16 15.48
C ALA A 188 -4.02 -1.47 16.00
N ILE A 189 -4.44 -0.42 15.30
CA ILE A 189 -5.79 0.09 15.31
C ILE A 189 -6.48 -0.48 14.08
N ILE A 190 -7.65 -1.08 14.27
CA ILE A 190 -8.42 -1.73 13.20
C ILE A 190 -9.79 -1.05 13.10
N VAL A 191 -10.14 -0.63 11.90
CA VAL A 191 -11.49 -0.21 11.55
C VAL A 191 -12.16 -1.39 10.83
N PRO A 192 -13.16 -2.02 11.43
CA PRO A 192 -13.89 -3.10 10.77
C PRO A 192 -14.67 -2.60 9.54
N ASP A 193 -14.79 -3.43 8.51
CA ASP A 193 -15.73 -3.18 7.43
C ASP A 193 -17.16 -3.21 7.96
N LYS A 194 -17.89 -2.14 7.73
CA LYS A 194 -19.23 -1.94 8.31
C LYS A 194 -20.23 -2.99 7.82
N GLU A 195 -20.18 -3.34 6.53
CA GLU A 195 -21.14 -4.30 5.95
C GLU A 195 -20.88 -5.69 6.49
N GLN A 196 -19.61 -6.10 6.56
CA GLN A 196 -19.22 -7.41 7.10
C GLN A 196 -19.51 -7.49 8.60
N ALA A 197 -19.22 -6.44 9.37
CA ALA A 197 -19.53 -6.39 10.80
C ALA A 197 -21.02 -6.54 11.08
N LEU A 198 -21.88 -5.81 10.36
CA LEU A 198 -23.33 -5.91 10.53
C LEU A 198 -23.88 -7.27 10.06
N LEU A 199 -23.30 -7.86 9.01
CA LEU A 199 -23.62 -9.22 8.58
C LEU A 199 -23.26 -10.25 9.66
N TRP A 200 -22.08 -10.11 10.26
CA TRP A 200 -21.64 -10.95 11.38
C TRP A 200 -22.60 -10.82 12.58
N ALA A 201 -22.98 -9.58 12.95
CA ALA A 201 -23.92 -9.32 14.03
C ALA A 201 -25.26 -10.04 13.83
N LYS A 202 -25.81 -9.96 12.62
CA LYS A 202 -27.06 -10.64 12.24
C LYS A 202 -26.95 -12.15 12.39
N ASN A 203 -25.83 -12.75 11.94
CA ASN A 203 -25.61 -14.19 11.99
C ASN A 203 -25.39 -14.71 13.41
N ASN A 204 -24.93 -13.85 14.34
CA ASN A 204 -24.64 -14.20 15.73
C ASN A 204 -25.69 -13.67 16.73
N ASN A 205 -26.83 -13.15 16.24
CA ASN A 205 -27.89 -12.57 17.07
C ASN A 205 -27.40 -11.45 18.01
N LYS A 206 -26.47 -10.62 17.51
CA LYS A 206 -25.94 -9.46 18.22
C LYS A 206 -26.62 -8.18 17.75
N GLU A 207 -26.42 -7.09 18.52
CA GLU A 207 -26.91 -5.77 18.16
C GLU A 207 -26.29 -5.29 16.83
N ASN A 208 -27.15 -4.75 15.96
CA ASN A 208 -26.76 -4.29 14.63
C ASN A 208 -26.16 -2.87 14.66
N SER A 209 -25.10 -2.68 15.43
CA SER A 209 -24.42 -1.39 15.65
C SER A 209 -22.92 -1.58 15.73
N LEU A 210 -22.15 -0.89 14.88
CA LEU A 210 -20.69 -1.00 14.88
C LEU A 210 -20.08 -0.52 16.20
N SER A 211 -20.62 0.56 16.80
CA SER A 211 -20.16 1.08 18.09
C SER A 211 -20.34 0.13 19.27
N THR A 212 -21.30 -0.79 19.16
CA THR A 212 -21.51 -1.87 20.14
C THR A 212 -20.58 -3.05 19.83
N LEU A 213 -20.45 -3.41 18.54
CA LEU A 213 -19.64 -4.55 18.10
C LEU A 213 -18.15 -4.40 18.40
N VAL A 214 -17.58 -3.20 18.26
CA VAL A 214 -16.15 -2.97 18.58
C VAL A 214 -15.81 -3.23 20.04
N LYS A 215 -16.84 -3.29 20.94
CA LYS A 215 -16.70 -3.61 22.36
C LYS A 215 -17.14 -5.04 22.69
N ASP A 216 -17.72 -5.78 21.73
CA ASP A 216 -18.21 -7.13 21.92
C ASP A 216 -17.05 -8.13 21.92
N GLU A 217 -16.96 -8.97 22.95
CA GLU A 217 -15.87 -9.93 23.14
C GLU A 217 -15.82 -11.01 22.03
N ASP A 218 -17.00 -11.48 21.56
CA ASP A 218 -17.07 -12.51 20.52
C ASP A 218 -16.62 -11.94 19.17
N TYR A 219 -17.01 -10.69 18.87
CA TYR A 219 -16.56 -10.01 17.67
C TYR A 219 -15.06 -9.73 17.71
N ASN A 220 -14.53 -9.26 18.83
CA ASN A 220 -13.10 -9.07 19.04
C ASN A 220 -12.32 -10.38 18.85
N LYS A 221 -12.87 -11.52 19.31
CA LYS A 221 -12.28 -12.84 19.08
C LYS A 221 -12.24 -13.20 17.60
N THR A 222 -13.32 -12.91 16.87
CA THR A 222 -13.37 -13.12 15.40
C THR A 222 -12.28 -12.34 14.69
N ILE A 223 -12.14 -11.04 14.97
CA ILE A 223 -11.08 -10.21 14.38
C ILE A 223 -9.69 -10.70 14.78
N LYS A 224 -9.50 -11.16 16.03
CA LYS A 224 -8.24 -11.75 16.48
C LYS A 224 -7.86 -12.99 15.67
N GLU A 225 -8.81 -13.84 15.30
CA GLU A 225 -8.59 -15.01 14.45
C GLU A 225 -8.14 -14.60 13.04
N ILE A 226 -8.75 -13.54 12.48
CA ILE A 226 -8.37 -12.96 11.19
C ILE A 226 -6.94 -12.41 11.25
N ILE A 227 -6.61 -11.61 12.26
CA ILE A 227 -5.24 -11.08 12.46
C ILE A 227 -4.24 -12.22 12.62
N SER A 228 -4.61 -13.30 13.33
CA SER A 228 -3.75 -14.48 13.50
C SER A 228 -3.48 -15.17 12.16
N LYS A 229 -4.48 -15.27 11.28
CA LYS A 229 -4.32 -15.77 9.90
C LYS A 229 -3.35 -14.90 9.09
N VAL A 230 -3.47 -13.57 9.17
CA VAL A 230 -2.55 -12.63 8.51
C VAL A 230 -1.14 -12.78 9.05
N ASN A 231 -0.98 -12.86 10.38
CA ASN A 231 0.31 -13.03 11.05
C ASN A 231 1.08 -14.27 10.59
N ASN A 232 0.40 -15.36 10.16
CA ASN A 232 1.06 -16.55 9.63
C ASN A 232 1.81 -16.29 8.31
N ASN A 233 1.48 -15.19 7.62
CA ASN A 233 2.11 -14.77 6.37
C ASN A 233 3.10 -13.59 6.57
N LEU A 234 3.39 -13.24 7.82
CA LEU A 234 4.31 -12.18 8.21
C LEU A 234 5.51 -12.76 8.94
N SER A 235 6.66 -12.08 8.85
CA SER A 235 7.82 -12.41 9.68
C SER A 235 7.52 -12.15 11.16
N THR A 236 8.27 -12.79 12.04
CA THR A 236 8.02 -12.69 13.51
C THR A 236 8.03 -11.25 14.01
N ILE A 237 8.87 -10.38 13.44
CA ILE A 237 8.98 -8.97 13.84
C ILE A 237 7.82 -8.11 13.30
N GLU A 238 7.18 -8.53 12.21
CA GLU A 238 6.04 -7.84 11.59
C GLU A 238 4.69 -8.25 12.18
N GLN A 239 4.64 -9.24 13.06
CA GLN A 239 3.38 -9.75 13.62
C GLN A 239 2.72 -8.76 14.56
N VAL A 240 1.44 -8.48 14.32
CA VAL A 240 0.60 -7.70 15.21
C VAL A 240 0.21 -8.55 16.43
N ARG A 241 0.64 -8.15 17.61
CA ARG A 241 0.42 -8.90 18.87
C ARG A 241 -0.79 -8.42 19.66
N LYS A 242 -1.13 -7.13 19.54
CA LYS A 242 -2.30 -6.54 20.18
C LYS A 242 -3.00 -5.61 19.20
N PHE A 243 -4.30 -5.42 19.38
CA PHE A 243 -5.07 -4.48 18.55
C PHE A 243 -6.21 -3.89 19.37
N ILE A 244 -6.75 -2.78 18.89
CA ILE A 244 -8.01 -2.20 19.32
C ILE A 244 -8.91 -2.03 18.11
N LEU A 245 -10.23 -2.17 18.32
CA LEU A 245 -11.24 -1.86 17.32
C LEU A 245 -11.79 -0.46 17.56
N ILE A 246 -11.99 0.29 16.49
CA ILE A 246 -12.68 1.57 16.52
C ILE A 246 -13.85 1.56 15.51
N ASP A 247 -14.87 2.37 15.76
CA ASP A 247 -16.12 2.40 15.01
C ASP A 247 -16.21 3.53 13.97
N HIS A 248 -15.14 4.26 13.78
CA HIS A 248 -15.05 5.37 12.84
C HIS A 248 -13.81 5.22 11.95
N GLU A 249 -13.96 5.67 10.72
CA GLU A 249 -12.89 5.61 9.72
C GLU A 249 -11.81 6.67 9.99
N PHE A 250 -10.59 6.38 9.53
CA PHE A 250 -9.54 7.38 9.39
C PHE A 250 -9.91 8.29 8.22
N THR A 251 -10.03 9.58 8.46
CA THR A 251 -10.33 10.57 7.43
C THR A 251 -9.43 11.79 7.57
N ILE A 252 -9.41 12.63 6.53
CA ILE A 252 -8.69 13.91 6.58
C ILE A 252 -9.38 14.86 7.57
N GLU A 253 -10.72 14.81 7.62
CA GLU A 253 -11.53 15.68 8.45
C GLU A 253 -11.36 15.45 9.95
N ASN A 254 -11.02 14.22 10.34
CA ASN A 254 -10.73 13.88 11.75
C ASN A 254 -9.24 13.86 12.08
N ASP A 255 -8.39 14.38 11.18
CA ASP A 255 -6.94 14.45 11.32
C ASP A 255 -6.26 13.08 11.56
N MET A 256 -6.90 11.99 11.13
CA MET A 256 -6.34 10.64 11.24
C MET A 256 -5.69 10.14 9.94
N MET A 257 -5.87 10.89 8.84
CA MET A 257 -5.32 10.53 7.53
C MET A 257 -4.79 11.76 6.79
N THR A 258 -3.70 11.59 6.05
CA THR A 258 -3.20 12.62 5.13
C THR A 258 -4.06 12.70 3.87
N PRO A 259 -4.01 13.82 3.09
CA PRO A 259 -4.66 13.90 1.77
C PRO A 259 -4.20 12.83 0.78
N THR A 260 -3.06 12.21 0.99
CA THR A 260 -2.51 11.11 0.19
C THR A 260 -2.84 9.73 0.76
N THR A 261 -3.84 9.64 1.64
CA THR A 261 -4.36 8.41 2.25
C THR A 261 -3.34 7.62 3.10
N VAL A 262 -2.36 8.30 3.66
CA VAL A 262 -1.44 7.75 4.65
C VAL A 262 -1.97 8.05 6.05
N SER A 263 -2.14 7.03 6.89
CA SER A 263 -2.56 7.20 8.28
C SER A 263 -1.48 7.96 9.06
N TYR A 264 -1.90 8.87 9.94
CA TYR A 264 -0.94 9.60 10.77
C TYR A 264 -0.35 8.71 11.85
N THR A 265 0.94 8.47 11.81
CA THR A 265 1.69 7.63 12.78
C THR A 265 1.78 8.25 14.18
N HIS A 266 1.42 9.53 14.34
CA HIS A 266 1.40 10.21 15.64
C HIS A 266 0.07 10.10 16.39
N LEU A 267 -0.87 9.30 15.89
CA LEU A 267 -2.06 8.94 16.67
C LEU A 267 -1.60 8.23 17.95
N THR A 268 -1.66 8.94 19.06
CA THR A 268 -1.35 8.35 20.37
C THR A 268 -2.45 7.36 20.71
N LEU A 269 -2.10 6.08 20.75
CA LEU A 269 -2.97 5.08 21.37
C LEU A 269 -3.31 5.55 22.78
N PRO A 270 -4.58 5.47 23.21
CA PRO A 270 -4.94 5.74 24.58
C PRO A 270 -4.10 4.81 25.48
N THR A 271 -3.22 5.40 26.28
CA THR A 271 -2.18 4.74 27.06
C THR A 271 -2.70 3.89 28.21
N THR A 272 -4.02 3.82 28.41
CA THR A 272 -4.62 3.20 29.60
C THR A 272 -5.33 1.85 29.38
N GLU A 273 -5.52 1.38 28.15
CA GLU A 273 -6.24 0.12 27.93
C GLU A 273 -5.48 -0.94 27.09
N ALA A 274 -4.25 -0.67 26.66
CA ALA A 274 -3.43 -1.59 25.86
C ALA A 274 -2.33 -2.27 26.71
N VAL A 275 -2.59 -2.55 28.01
CA VAL A 275 -1.69 -3.31 28.89
C VAL A 275 -2.23 -4.73 29.08
#